data_f61035329a719737c21ab32914c70b87
#
_entry.id   f61035329a719737c21ab32914c70b87
#
_cell.length_a   1.000
_cell.length_b   1.000
_cell.length_c   1.000
_cell.angle_alpha   90.00
_cell.angle_beta   90.00
_cell.angle_gamma   90.00
#
_symmetry.space_group_name_H-M   'P 1'
#
loop_
_entity.id
_entity.type
_entity.pdbx_description
1 polymer ?
#
loop_
_entity_poly.entity_id
_entity_poly.type
_entity_poly.pdbx_seq_one_letter_code
_entity_poly.pdbx_strand_id
1 'polypeptide(L)'
;MKFLYSKEAKNERIRLEGEAFLHLKARRAKIGERIDVRNLTDGQNHIYEIINLDKRGAELNLIFSHDVEARNSDLTLAWAIVDPKTIEKTLPSLNEIGIAKIVFFYGEFSQKNFKLDFLRLERILISSCEQCGRNDLMKFEIYKSLDELVKFYPNVALIDFEGENLDGYAGKEILAIGPEGGFSRSEREAVAKKYGLKAKNILRSQTAILGVTAKILI
;
A
#
# COMPACT_ATOMS: atom_id res chain seq x y z
N MET A 1 2.38 -12.59 12.27
CA MET A 1 2.32 -11.17 12.68
C MET A 1 3.65 -10.79 13.28
N LYS A 2 4.21 -9.69 12.82
CA LYS A 2 5.55 -9.21 13.23
C LYS A 2 5.48 -8.20 14.38
N PHE A 3 4.43 -7.37 14.41
CA PHE A 3 4.19 -6.38 15.45
C PHE A 3 2.69 -6.14 15.61
N LEU A 4 2.27 -5.29 16.53
CA LEU A 4 0.91 -4.80 16.68
C LEU A 4 0.85 -3.30 16.38
N TYR A 5 -0.25 -2.85 15.77
CA TYR A 5 -0.46 -1.45 15.47
C TYR A 5 -1.19 -0.74 16.62
N SER A 6 -0.70 0.45 16.98
CA SER A 6 -1.42 1.42 17.80
C SER A 6 -1.00 2.84 17.42
N LYS A 7 -1.98 3.72 17.23
CA LYS A 7 -1.70 5.16 17.04
C LYS A 7 -1.00 5.79 18.25
N GLU A 8 -1.16 5.20 19.42
CA GLU A 8 -0.57 5.66 20.68
C GLU A 8 0.84 5.12 20.93
N ALA A 9 1.36 4.25 20.05
CA ALA A 9 2.73 3.75 20.16
C ALA A 9 3.71 4.92 20.18
N LYS A 10 4.69 4.90 21.09
CA LYS A 10 5.61 5.93 21.53
C LYS A 10 5.26 6.51 22.92
N ASN A 11 4.00 6.53 23.34
CA ASN A 11 3.64 6.96 24.70
C ASN A 11 4.22 5.98 25.74
N GLU A 12 4.59 6.49 26.92
CA GLU A 12 5.15 5.65 28.01
C GLU A 12 4.21 4.51 28.41
N ARG A 13 2.89 4.78 28.40
CA ARG A 13 1.86 3.80 28.70
C ARG A 13 0.77 3.85 27.65
N ILE A 14 0.38 2.68 27.16
CA ILE A 14 -0.72 2.52 26.20
C ILE A 14 -1.66 1.42 26.63
N ARG A 15 -2.88 1.47 26.10
CA ARG A 15 -3.87 0.39 26.25
C ARG A 15 -4.24 -0.16 24.88
N LEU A 16 -4.06 -1.45 24.70
CA LEU A 16 -4.50 -2.15 23.49
C LEU A 16 -5.89 -2.75 23.74
N GLU A 17 -6.82 -2.41 22.85
CA GLU A 17 -8.20 -2.88 22.83
C GLU A 17 -8.56 -3.39 21.43
N GLY A 18 -9.79 -3.87 21.23
CA GLY A 18 -10.31 -4.29 19.94
C GLY A 18 -9.46 -5.36 19.26
N GLU A 19 -9.13 -5.16 17.99
CA GLU A 19 -8.43 -6.14 17.15
C GLU A 19 -7.02 -6.44 17.66
N ALA A 20 -6.25 -5.42 18.04
CA ALA A 20 -4.91 -5.61 18.61
C ALA A 20 -4.92 -6.47 19.87
N PHE A 21 -5.91 -6.27 20.75
CA PHE A 21 -6.09 -7.11 21.94
C PHE A 21 -6.52 -8.54 21.58
N LEU A 22 -7.40 -8.72 20.60
CA LEU A 22 -7.80 -10.05 20.14
C LEU A 22 -6.60 -10.85 19.62
N HIS A 23 -5.66 -10.19 18.96
CA HIS A 23 -4.40 -10.82 18.54
C HIS A 23 -3.54 -11.27 19.72
N LEU A 24 -3.44 -10.46 20.79
CA LEU A 24 -2.76 -10.87 22.04
C LEU A 24 -3.42 -12.10 22.67
N LYS A 25 -4.75 -12.11 22.73
CA LYS A 25 -5.50 -13.27 23.25
C LYS A 25 -5.28 -14.53 22.41
N ALA A 26 -5.34 -14.41 21.09
CA ALA A 26 -5.16 -15.56 20.19
C ALA A 26 -3.79 -16.23 20.35
N ARG A 27 -2.74 -15.46 20.60
CA ARG A 27 -1.39 -15.98 20.86
C ARG A 27 -1.14 -16.29 22.35
N ARG A 28 -2.14 -16.14 23.22
CA ARG A 28 -2.07 -16.41 24.66
C ARG A 28 -0.98 -15.61 25.37
N ALA A 29 -0.82 -14.33 25.00
CA ALA A 29 0.15 -13.43 25.60
C ALA A 29 -0.03 -13.32 27.12
N LYS A 30 1.08 -13.11 27.85
CA LYS A 30 1.12 -13.10 29.32
C LYS A 30 1.65 -11.78 29.84
N ILE A 31 1.32 -11.45 31.09
CA ILE A 31 1.94 -10.34 31.82
C ILE A 31 3.45 -10.58 31.89
N GLY A 32 4.25 -9.53 31.70
CA GLY A 32 5.71 -9.56 31.59
C GLY A 32 6.24 -9.90 30.21
N GLU A 33 5.38 -10.26 29.23
CA GLU A 33 5.81 -10.50 27.85
C GLU A 33 6.10 -9.17 27.14
N ARG A 34 7.19 -9.15 26.36
CA ARG A 34 7.56 -8.00 25.53
C ARG A 34 7.01 -8.15 24.13
N ILE A 35 6.45 -7.06 23.61
CA ILE A 35 5.86 -7.00 22.29
C ILE A 35 6.31 -5.74 21.55
N ASP A 36 6.45 -5.87 20.23
CA ASP A 36 6.69 -4.74 19.31
C ASP A 36 5.33 -4.10 18.98
N VAL A 37 5.20 -2.80 19.23
CA VAL A 37 4.02 -2.01 18.86
C VAL A 37 4.48 -0.81 18.05
N ARG A 38 3.82 -0.52 16.92
CA ARG A 38 4.23 0.55 15.99
C ARG A 38 3.04 1.44 15.65
N ASN A 39 3.35 2.73 15.40
CA ASN A 39 2.36 3.70 14.91
C ASN A 39 2.40 3.89 13.38
N LEU A 40 3.40 3.31 12.68
CA LEU A 40 3.61 3.39 11.23
C LEU A 40 3.83 4.81 10.69
N THR A 41 4.21 5.77 11.55
CA THR A 41 4.39 7.18 11.18
C THR A 41 5.75 7.74 11.54
N ASP A 42 6.43 7.22 12.55
CA ASP A 42 7.71 7.75 13.07
C ASP A 42 8.93 6.92 12.68
N GLY A 43 8.75 5.81 11.98
CA GLY A 43 9.84 4.95 11.53
C GLY A 43 10.51 4.15 12.65
N GLN A 44 9.91 4.09 13.83
CA GLN A 44 10.46 3.40 14.99
C GLN A 44 9.68 2.14 15.36
N ASN A 45 10.39 1.20 15.98
CA ASN A 45 9.79 0.11 16.72
C ASN A 45 9.79 0.46 18.21
N HIS A 46 8.65 0.25 18.85
CA HIS A 46 8.49 0.52 20.28
C HIS A 46 8.25 -0.81 21.00
N ILE A 47 9.18 -1.18 21.85
CA ILE A 47 9.08 -2.43 22.64
C ILE A 47 8.39 -2.14 23.95
N TYR A 48 7.25 -2.76 24.14
CA TYR A 48 6.42 -2.66 25.31
C TYR A 48 6.40 -3.96 26.11
N GLU A 49 6.24 -3.83 27.42
CA GLU A 49 5.96 -4.94 28.32
C GLU A 49 4.50 -4.92 28.75
N ILE A 50 3.83 -6.06 28.70
CA ILE A 50 2.45 -6.21 29.17
C ILE A 50 2.46 -6.19 30.71
N ILE A 51 1.85 -5.16 31.30
CA ILE A 51 1.78 -5.00 32.76
C ILE A 51 0.44 -5.43 33.35
N ASN A 52 -0.62 -5.44 32.55
CA ASN A 52 -1.95 -5.88 32.99
C ASN A 52 -2.73 -6.47 31.80
N LEU A 53 -3.55 -7.47 32.10
CA LEU A 53 -4.48 -8.11 31.16
C LEU A 53 -5.84 -8.24 31.84
N ASP A 54 -6.86 -7.66 31.22
CA ASP A 54 -8.24 -7.79 31.68
C ASP A 54 -9.15 -8.41 30.59
N LYS A 55 -10.47 -8.36 30.79
CA LYS A 55 -11.44 -8.94 29.86
C LYS A 55 -11.53 -8.15 28.53
N ARG A 56 -11.16 -6.87 28.53
CA ARG A 56 -11.40 -5.92 27.42
C ARG A 56 -10.12 -5.40 26.76
N GLY A 57 -8.95 -5.52 27.42
CA GLY A 57 -7.72 -4.96 26.91
C GLY A 57 -6.47 -5.42 27.64
N ALA A 58 -5.35 -4.87 27.18
CA ALA A 58 -4.03 -5.04 27.77
C ALA A 58 -3.43 -3.66 28.03
N GLU A 59 -2.86 -3.44 29.22
CA GLU A 59 -2.06 -2.25 29.53
C GLU A 59 -0.58 -2.59 29.36
N LEU A 60 0.14 -1.68 28.71
CA LEU A 60 1.53 -1.87 28.34
C LEU A 60 2.36 -0.65 28.74
N ASN A 61 3.56 -0.90 29.24
CA ASN A 61 4.59 0.12 29.48
C ASN A 61 5.66 0.03 28.41
N LEU A 62 6.08 1.19 27.89
CA LEU A 62 7.21 1.31 26.97
C LEU A 62 8.51 0.97 27.71
N ILE A 63 9.31 0.08 27.14
CA ILE A 63 10.63 -0.28 27.65
C ILE A 63 11.73 0.50 26.91
N PHE A 64 11.70 0.47 25.58
CA PHE A 64 12.59 1.26 24.73
C PHE A 64 12.04 1.38 23.32
N SER A 65 12.58 2.35 22.58
CA SER A 65 12.33 2.52 21.14
C SER A 65 13.64 2.46 20.38
N HIS A 66 13.61 2.01 19.15
CA HIS A 66 14.75 2.03 18.25
C HIS A 66 14.33 2.32 16.81
N ASP A 67 15.21 3.00 16.08
CA ASP A 67 14.99 3.28 14.67
C ASP A 67 15.02 1.99 13.85
N VAL A 68 14.21 1.95 12.81
CA VAL A 68 14.21 0.85 11.84
C VAL A 68 14.69 1.38 10.50
N GLU A 69 15.64 0.68 9.91
CA GLU A 69 16.08 0.99 8.57
C GLU A 69 14.91 0.94 7.58
N ALA A 70 14.67 2.02 6.86
CA ALA A 70 13.64 2.07 5.84
C ALA A 70 13.97 1.07 4.72
N ARG A 71 13.10 0.09 4.53
CA ARG A 71 13.27 -0.96 3.51
C ARG A 71 12.37 -0.75 2.28
N ASN A 72 11.65 0.36 2.23
CA ASN A 72 10.67 0.59 1.20
C ASN A 72 11.27 1.42 0.06
N SER A 73 10.74 1.20 -1.13
CA SER A 73 11.11 1.98 -2.31
C SER A 73 10.41 3.33 -2.31
N ASP A 74 10.87 4.23 -3.19
CA ASP A 74 10.15 5.48 -3.51
C ASP A 74 9.18 5.29 -4.69
N LEU A 75 8.93 4.05 -5.13
CA LEU A 75 8.11 3.77 -6.29
C LEU A 75 6.69 4.27 -6.10
N THR A 76 6.28 5.13 -7.02
CA THR A 76 4.91 5.62 -7.16
C THR A 76 4.33 5.07 -8.46
N LEU A 77 3.16 4.44 -8.38
CA LEU A 77 2.40 4.00 -9.55
C LEU A 77 1.05 4.71 -9.60
N ALA A 78 0.57 4.95 -10.81
CA ALA A 78 -0.80 5.39 -11.04
C ALA A 78 -1.67 4.19 -11.42
N TRP A 79 -2.82 4.04 -10.78
CA TRP A 79 -3.73 2.91 -11.04
C TRP A 79 -5.13 3.41 -11.32
N ALA A 80 -5.63 3.12 -12.52
CA ALA A 80 -7.01 3.42 -12.86
C ALA A 80 -7.96 2.69 -11.93
N ILE A 81 -9.02 3.37 -11.50
CA ILE A 81 -10.03 2.78 -10.62
C ILE A 81 -10.74 1.63 -11.34
N VAL A 82 -10.64 0.47 -10.73
CA VAL A 82 -11.33 -0.78 -11.06
C VAL A 82 -12.28 -1.14 -9.92
N ASP A 83 -12.92 -2.32 -9.95
CA ASP A 83 -13.76 -2.78 -8.84
C ASP A 83 -13.05 -2.62 -7.49
N PRO A 84 -13.64 -1.89 -6.53
CA PRO A 84 -13.03 -1.65 -5.20
C PRO A 84 -12.60 -2.93 -4.49
N LYS A 85 -13.35 -4.03 -4.62
CA LYS A 85 -12.99 -5.34 -4.05
C LYS A 85 -11.71 -5.90 -4.67
N THR A 86 -11.47 -5.64 -5.95
CA THR A 86 -10.23 -6.02 -6.64
C THR A 86 -9.06 -5.22 -6.09
N ILE A 87 -9.23 -3.90 -5.89
CA ILE A 87 -8.21 -3.05 -5.27
C ILE A 87 -7.89 -3.54 -3.85
N GLU A 88 -8.91 -3.71 -2.99
CA GLU A 88 -8.76 -4.20 -1.62
C GLU A 88 -7.98 -5.53 -1.54
N LYS A 89 -8.25 -6.47 -2.44
CA LYS A 89 -7.56 -7.77 -2.49
C LYS A 89 -6.11 -7.68 -2.97
N THR A 90 -5.80 -6.68 -3.79
CA THR A 90 -4.47 -6.52 -4.40
C THR A 90 -3.52 -5.72 -3.50
N LEU A 91 -4.05 -4.80 -2.70
CA LEU A 91 -3.26 -3.92 -1.84
C LEU A 91 -2.28 -4.62 -0.91
N PRO A 92 -2.62 -5.74 -0.21
CA PRO A 92 -1.65 -6.43 0.63
C PRO A 92 -0.39 -6.84 -0.13
N SER A 93 -0.53 -7.42 -1.32
CA SER A 93 0.62 -7.83 -2.13
C SER A 93 1.48 -6.64 -2.60
N LEU A 94 0.85 -5.53 -2.99
CA LEU A 94 1.57 -4.31 -3.35
C LEU A 94 2.31 -3.71 -2.14
N ASN A 95 1.71 -3.78 -0.95
CA ASN A 95 2.31 -3.34 0.29
C ASN A 95 3.52 -4.21 0.69
N GLU A 96 3.41 -5.52 0.55
CA GLU A 96 4.47 -6.50 0.81
C GLU A 96 5.67 -6.32 -0.12
N ILE A 97 5.43 -6.03 -1.41
CA ILE A 97 6.49 -5.78 -2.40
C ILE A 97 7.21 -4.45 -2.11
N GLY A 98 6.55 -3.46 -1.48
CA GLY A 98 7.20 -2.23 -1.01
C GLY A 98 6.90 -0.97 -1.82
N ILE A 99 5.77 -0.89 -2.53
CA ILE A 99 5.32 0.36 -3.17
C ILE A 99 5.16 1.47 -2.13
N ALA A 100 5.67 2.69 -2.45
CA ALA A 100 5.53 3.86 -1.57
C ALA A 100 4.17 4.53 -1.71
N LYS A 101 3.66 4.66 -2.94
CA LYS A 101 2.43 5.40 -3.22
C LYS A 101 1.66 4.84 -4.41
N ILE A 102 0.34 4.84 -4.28
CA ILE A 102 -0.58 4.61 -5.41
C ILE A 102 -1.38 5.89 -5.63
N VAL A 103 -1.35 6.38 -6.87
CA VAL A 103 -2.16 7.50 -7.36
C VAL A 103 -3.32 6.92 -8.14
N PHE A 104 -4.52 6.92 -7.56
CA PHE A 104 -5.72 6.48 -8.25
C PHE A 104 -6.23 7.54 -9.22
N PHE A 105 -6.82 7.10 -10.32
CA PHE A 105 -7.49 8.00 -11.26
C PHE A 105 -8.67 7.29 -11.95
N TYR A 106 -9.65 8.06 -12.41
CA TYR A 106 -10.71 7.53 -13.24
C TYR A 106 -10.28 7.57 -14.71
N GLY A 107 -9.93 6.42 -15.26
CA GLY A 107 -9.75 6.27 -16.71
C GLY A 107 -11.09 6.42 -17.44
N GLU A 108 -11.02 6.61 -18.76
CA GLU A 108 -12.23 6.76 -19.59
C GLU A 108 -13.14 5.52 -19.50
N PHE A 109 -12.52 4.34 -19.48
CA PHE A 109 -13.23 3.05 -19.33
C PHE A 109 -13.41 2.59 -17.88
N SER A 110 -13.04 3.41 -16.89
CA SER A 110 -13.38 3.14 -15.48
C SER A 110 -14.87 3.33 -15.22
N GLN A 111 -15.46 2.46 -14.40
CA GLN A 111 -16.85 2.64 -13.96
C GLN A 111 -16.94 3.83 -12.98
N LYS A 112 -17.66 4.88 -13.37
CA LYS A 112 -17.73 6.15 -12.60
C LYS A 112 -18.48 6.06 -11.27
N ASN A 113 -19.26 5.00 -11.06
CA ASN A 113 -19.96 4.72 -9.80
C ASN A 113 -19.07 4.03 -8.76
N PHE A 114 -17.89 3.51 -9.13
CA PHE A 114 -16.94 2.95 -8.18
C PHE A 114 -16.33 4.06 -7.32
N LYS A 115 -16.40 3.89 -6.01
CA LYS A 115 -15.82 4.80 -5.03
C LYS A 115 -14.93 4.02 -4.07
N LEU A 116 -13.80 4.58 -3.72
CA LEU A 116 -12.86 3.99 -2.77
C LEU A 116 -13.18 4.45 -1.35
N ASP A 117 -13.24 3.52 -0.42
CA ASP A 117 -13.28 3.80 1.00
C ASP A 117 -11.84 3.80 1.55
N PHE A 118 -11.23 4.98 1.60
CA PHE A 118 -9.84 5.13 2.05
C PHE A 118 -9.62 4.68 3.50
N LEU A 119 -10.62 4.81 4.38
CA LEU A 119 -10.50 4.31 5.75
C LEU A 119 -10.44 2.78 5.78
N ARG A 120 -11.15 2.13 4.87
CA ARG A 120 -11.07 0.68 4.70
C ARG A 120 -9.74 0.25 4.10
N LEU A 121 -9.25 0.96 3.07
CA LEU A 121 -7.95 0.70 2.47
C LEU A 121 -6.82 0.86 3.50
N GLU A 122 -6.86 1.89 4.34
CA GLU A 122 -5.89 2.09 5.44
C GLU A 122 -5.89 0.91 6.41
N ARG A 123 -7.07 0.42 6.82
CA ARG A 123 -7.15 -0.77 7.71
C ARG A 123 -6.55 -2.02 7.08
N ILE A 124 -6.76 -2.21 5.77
CA ILE A 124 -6.16 -3.32 5.02
C ILE A 124 -4.63 -3.20 5.01
N LEU A 125 -4.10 -1.97 4.79
CA LEU A 125 -2.66 -1.72 4.83
C LEU A 125 -2.07 -1.96 6.23
N ILE A 126 -2.72 -1.49 7.29
CA ILE A 126 -2.27 -1.73 8.67
C ILE A 126 -2.13 -3.23 8.93
N SER A 127 -3.17 -4.01 8.61
CA SER A 127 -3.12 -5.47 8.79
C SER A 127 -2.01 -6.13 7.96
N SER A 128 -1.80 -5.68 6.71
CA SER A 128 -0.70 -6.15 5.88
C SER A 128 0.67 -5.77 6.47
N CYS A 129 0.84 -4.54 6.99
CA CYS A 129 2.08 -4.11 7.66
C CYS A 129 2.38 -4.97 8.89
N GLU A 130 1.39 -5.24 9.74
CA GLU A 130 1.53 -6.13 10.89
C GLU A 130 1.98 -7.54 10.50
N GLN A 131 1.54 -8.03 9.35
CA GLN A 131 1.87 -9.36 8.84
C GLN A 131 3.27 -9.38 8.22
N CYS A 132 3.60 -8.47 7.30
CA CYS A 132 4.86 -8.48 6.55
C CYS A 132 6.03 -7.79 7.29
N GLY A 133 5.73 -6.93 8.27
CA GLY A 133 6.74 -6.21 9.05
C GLY A 133 7.10 -4.84 8.47
N ARG A 134 6.36 -4.32 7.50
CA ARG A 134 6.55 -2.98 6.95
C ARG A 134 6.32 -1.93 8.03
N ASN A 135 7.15 -0.87 8.05
CA ASN A 135 7.18 0.13 9.12
C ASN A 135 6.62 1.51 8.74
N ASP A 136 5.99 1.62 7.57
CA ASP A 136 5.31 2.81 7.10
C ASP A 136 4.05 2.44 6.33
N LEU A 137 3.13 3.38 6.19
CA LEU A 137 1.91 3.19 5.40
C LEU A 137 2.13 3.66 3.96
N MET A 138 1.71 2.82 3.01
CA MET A 138 1.57 3.22 1.61
C MET A 138 0.63 4.43 1.50
N LYS A 139 1.03 5.43 0.71
CA LYS A 139 0.25 6.66 0.52
C LYS A 139 -0.73 6.52 -0.64
N PHE A 140 -1.85 7.24 -0.54
CA PHE A 140 -2.86 7.30 -1.59
C PHE A 140 -3.14 8.74 -2.02
N GLU A 141 -3.37 8.91 -3.31
CA GLU A 141 -3.94 10.10 -3.93
C GLU A 141 -5.03 9.68 -4.92
N ILE A 142 -5.92 10.60 -5.30
CA ILE A 142 -6.97 10.32 -6.29
C ILE A 142 -7.22 11.52 -7.17
N TYR A 143 -7.36 11.27 -8.48
CA TYR A 143 -7.66 12.25 -9.52
C TYR A 143 -8.91 11.86 -10.31
N LYS A 144 -9.61 12.87 -10.83
CA LYS A 144 -10.88 12.67 -11.55
C LYS A 144 -10.71 12.11 -12.96
N SER A 145 -9.50 12.21 -13.53
CA SER A 145 -9.16 11.70 -14.86
C SER A 145 -7.65 11.51 -15.01
N LEU A 146 -7.23 10.82 -16.07
CA LEU A 146 -5.82 10.77 -16.48
C LEU A 146 -5.29 12.17 -16.83
N ASP A 147 -6.08 13.01 -17.51
CA ASP A 147 -5.70 14.38 -17.86
C ASP A 147 -5.40 15.24 -16.63
N GLU A 148 -6.23 15.10 -15.57
CA GLU A 148 -5.97 15.79 -14.31
C GLU A 148 -4.66 15.29 -13.67
N LEU A 149 -4.45 13.99 -13.64
CA LEU A 149 -3.23 13.38 -13.11
C LEU A 149 -1.98 13.88 -13.84
N VAL A 150 -1.99 13.91 -15.18
CA VAL A 150 -0.84 14.36 -16.00
C VAL A 150 -0.52 15.82 -15.77
N LYS A 151 -1.50 16.68 -15.47
CA LYS A 151 -1.25 18.08 -15.12
C LYS A 151 -0.43 18.23 -13.82
N PHE A 152 -0.65 17.38 -12.83
CA PHE A 152 0.11 17.38 -11.59
C PHE A 152 1.42 16.61 -11.68
N TYR A 153 1.44 15.55 -12.48
CA TYR A 153 2.61 14.69 -12.71
C TYR A 153 2.98 14.69 -14.19
N PRO A 154 3.84 15.62 -14.64
CA PRO A 154 4.18 15.73 -16.06
C PRO A 154 4.93 14.52 -16.61
N ASN A 155 5.57 13.74 -15.73
CA ASN A 155 6.35 12.56 -16.11
C ASN A 155 5.53 11.28 -15.88
N VAL A 156 4.41 11.13 -16.60
CA VAL A 156 3.62 9.89 -16.62
C VAL A 156 3.96 9.08 -17.85
N ALA A 157 4.04 7.75 -17.71
CA ALA A 157 4.09 6.82 -18.81
C ALA A 157 3.00 5.77 -18.67
N LEU A 158 2.37 5.36 -19.76
CA LEU A 158 1.34 4.32 -19.74
C LEU A 158 1.96 2.92 -19.78
N ILE A 159 1.38 1.99 -19.05
CA ILE A 159 1.60 0.56 -19.30
C ILE A 159 0.61 0.11 -20.36
N ASP A 160 1.11 -0.08 -21.56
CA ASP A 160 0.31 -0.41 -22.75
C ASP A 160 0.98 -1.51 -23.59
N PHE A 161 0.19 -2.21 -24.41
CA PHE A 161 0.68 -3.31 -25.26
C PHE A 161 1.68 -2.85 -26.33
N GLU A 162 1.54 -1.62 -26.80
CA GLU A 162 2.41 -1.02 -27.85
C GLU A 162 3.62 -0.30 -27.26
N GLY A 163 3.83 -0.39 -25.94
CA GLY A 163 4.92 0.29 -25.26
C GLY A 163 6.28 -0.38 -25.46
N GLU A 164 7.34 0.41 -25.26
CA GLU A 164 8.71 -0.10 -25.17
C GLU A 164 8.82 -1.11 -24.02
N ASN A 165 9.81 -2.01 -24.11
CA ASN A 165 10.00 -2.97 -23.03
C ASN A 165 10.30 -2.29 -21.69
N LEU A 166 9.57 -2.67 -20.64
CA LEU A 166 9.75 -2.15 -19.28
C LEU A 166 11.18 -2.39 -18.71
N ASP A 167 11.97 -3.30 -19.29
CA ASP A 167 13.38 -3.50 -18.90
C ASP A 167 14.22 -2.22 -19.06
N GLY A 168 13.82 -1.29 -19.93
CA GLY A 168 14.44 0.02 -20.12
C GLY A 168 13.93 1.12 -19.19
N TYR A 169 13.08 0.81 -18.22
CA TYR A 169 12.56 1.80 -17.28
C TYR A 169 13.65 2.30 -16.35
N ALA A 170 13.86 3.62 -16.33
CA ALA A 170 14.93 4.27 -15.58
C ALA A 170 14.47 4.90 -14.25
N GLY A 171 13.24 4.63 -13.81
CA GLY A 171 12.70 5.14 -12.54
C GLY A 171 12.27 6.61 -12.55
N LYS A 172 12.12 7.23 -13.73
CA LYS A 172 11.84 8.67 -13.86
C LYS A 172 10.36 9.00 -13.99
N GLU A 173 9.56 8.08 -14.50
CA GLU A 173 8.15 8.27 -14.78
C GLU A 173 7.27 7.59 -13.73
N ILE A 174 6.08 8.15 -13.51
CA ILE A 174 4.99 7.45 -12.84
C ILE A 174 4.32 6.54 -13.87
N LEU A 175 4.39 5.24 -13.65
CA LEU A 175 3.77 4.28 -14.56
C LEU A 175 2.27 4.17 -14.26
N ALA A 176 1.44 4.44 -15.26
CA ALA A 176 0.00 4.38 -15.16
C ALA A 176 -0.53 3.06 -15.72
N ILE A 177 -1.32 2.37 -14.92
CA ILE A 177 -1.99 1.10 -15.27
C ILE A 177 -3.47 1.38 -15.52
N GLY A 178 -3.96 1.01 -16.69
CA GLY A 178 -5.35 1.21 -17.11
C GLY A 178 -6.34 0.27 -16.39
N PRO A 179 -7.67 0.55 -16.54
CA PRO A 179 -8.72 -0.36 -16.12
C PRO A 179 -8.79 -1.60 -17.05
N GLU A 180 -9.74 -2.48 -16.86
CA GLU A 180 -9.90 -3.70 -17.66
C GLU A 180 -10.09 -3.42 -19.16
N GLY A 181 -10.71 -2.30 -19.53
CA GLY A 181 -10.86 -1.84 -20.91
C GLY A 181 -9.60 -1.18 -21.50
N GLY A 182 -8.51 -1.06 -20.71
CA GLY A 182 -7.30 -0.36 -21.10
C GLY A 182 -7.47 1.15 -21.18
N PHE A 183 -6.61 1.80 -21.92
CA PHE A 183 -6.66 3.24 -22.20
C PHE A 183 -7.43 3.53 -23.49
N SER A 184 -8.18 4.61 -23.48
CA SER A 184 -8.85 5.11 -24.70
C SER A 184 -7.81 5.67 -25.68
N ARG A 185 -8.27 5.97 -26.89
CA ARG A 185 -7.41 6.61 -27.90
C ARG A 185 -6.93 7.98 -27.44
N SER A 186 -7.83 8.79 -26.88
CA SER A 186 -7.49 10.13 -26.36
C SER A 186 -6.47 10.06 -25.21
N GLU A 187 -6.63 9.12 -24.28
CA GLU A 187 -5.67 8.89 -23.20
C GLU A 187 -4.29 8.47 -23.71
N ARG A 188 -4.25 7.61 -24.74
CA ARG A 188 -2.99 7.18 -25.37
C ARG A 188 -2.29 8.31 -26.15
N GLU A 189 -3.04 9.23 -26.75
CA GLU A 189 -2.52 10.39 -27.45
C GLU A 189 -2.02 11.47 -26.48
N ALA A 190 -2.66 11.60 -25.30
CA ALA A 190 -2.27 12.55 -24.26
C ALA A 190 -0.96 12.22 -23.54
N VAL A 191 -0.54 10.95 -23.54
CA VAL A 191 0.70 10.48 -22.89
C VAL A 191 1.63 9.85 -23.92
N ALA A 192 2.72 10.57 -24.22
CA ALA A 192 3.65 10.15 -25.28
C ALA A 192 4.44 8.88 -24.91
N LYS A 193 4.88 8.74 -23.65
CA LYS A 193 5.72 7.62 -23.22
C LYS A 193 4.87 6.42 -22.82
N LYS A 194 5.26 5.25 -23.32
CA LYS A 194 4.59 3.99 -23.05
C LYS A 194 5.60 2.89 -22.79
N TYR A 195 5.30 2.03 -21.82
CA TYR A 195 6.04 0.81 -21.56
C TYR A 195 5.13 -0.40 -21.65
N GLY A 196 5.68 -1.54 -22.02
CA GLY A 196 4.98 -2.82 -22.15
C GLY A 196 5.60 -3.90 -21.28
N LEU A 197 4.76 -4.76 -20.73
CA LEU A 197 5.16 -6.03 -20.14
C LEU A 197 5.26 -7.08 -21.25
N LYS A 198 6.33 -7.91 -21.23
CA LYS A 198 6.49 -9.05 -22.14
C LYS A 198 5.55 -10.21 -21.78
N ALA A 199 4.27 -9.92 -21.60
CA ALA A 199 3.29 -10.95 -21.32
C ALA A 199 2.74 -11.55 -22.62
N LYS A 200 2.63 -12.89 -22.70
CA LYS A 200 2.02 -13.57 -23.83
C LYS A 200 0.51 -13.39 -23.92
N ASN A 201 -0.14 -13.13 -22.78
CA ASN A 201 -1.56 -12.96 -22.66
C ASN A 201 -1.92 -11.55 -22.21
N ILE A 202 -3.16 -11.13 -22.45
CA ILE A 202 -3.71 -9.89 -21.91
C ILE A 202 -3.84 -10.04 -20.39
N LEU A 203 -3.18 -9.17 -19.65
CA LEU A 203 -3.25 -9.15 -18.20
C LEU A 203 -4.45 -8.33 -17.74
N ARG A 204 -5.10 -8.78 -16.68
CA ARG A 204 -6.06 -7.93 -15.96
C ARG A 204 -5.32 -6.80 -15.26
N SER A 205 -6.02 -5.70 -15.00
CA SER A 205 -5.46 -4.49 -14.37
C SER A 205 -4.68 -4.80 -13.08
N GLN A 206 -5.23 -5.62 -12.18
CA GLN A 206 -4.54 -6.03 -10.95
C GLN A 206 -3.31 -6.90 -11.21
N THR A 207 -3.33 -7.75 -12.21
CA THR A 207 -2.17 -8.56 -12.59
C THR A 207 -1.08 -7.69 -13.21
N ALA A 208 -1.46 -6.71 -14.00
CA ALA A 208 -0.53 -5.77 -14.61
C ALA A 208 0.20 -4.93 -13.56
N ILE A 209 -0.51 -4.34 -12.59
CA ILE A 209 0.13 -3.55 -11.54
C ILE A 209 1.07 -4.40 -10.68
N LEU A 210 0.68 -5.62 -10.31
CA LEU A 210 1.55 -6.54 -9.58
C LEU A 210 2.79 -6.91 -10.40
N GLY A 211 2.61 -7.21 -11.70
CA GLY A 211 3.71 -7.53 -12.61
C GLY A 211 4.70 -6.38 -12.79
N VAL A 212 4.20 -5.15 -12.95
CA VAL A 212 5.03 -3.93 -13.01
C VAL A 212 5.80 -3.74 -11.72
N THR A 213 5.10 -3.84 -10.58
CA THR A 213 5.71 -3.65 -9.26
C THR A 213 6.82 -4.67 -9.01
N ALA A 214 6.53 -5.95 -9.21
CA ALA A 214 7.49 -7.02 -8.99
C ALA A 214 8.71 -6.89 -9.91
N LYS A 215 8.49 -6.53 -11.17
CA LYS A 215 9.57 -6.36 -12.15
C LYS A 215 10.53 -5.22 -11.81
N ILE A 216 10.05 -4.19 -11.08
CA ILE A 216 10.87 -3.03 -10.71
C ILE A 216 11.55 -3.24 -9.36
N LEU A 217 10.90 -3.91 -8.40
CA LEU A 217 11.34 -3.96 -7.00
C LEU A 217 11.90 -5.32 -6.57
N ILE A 218 11.68 -6.39 -7.34
CA ILE A 218 12.20 -7.73 -7.09
C ILE A 218 13.11 -8.17 -8.23
#